data_43ef39ba310833ded98133acf71d5220
#
_entry.id   43ef39ba310833ded98133acf71d5220
#
_cell.length_a   1.000
_cell.length_b   1.000
_cell.length_c   1.000
_cell.angle_alpha   90.00
_cell.angle_beta   90.00
_cell.angle_gamma   90.00
#
_symmetry.space_group_name_H-M   'P 1'
#
loop_
_entity.id
_entity.type
_entity.pdbx_description
1 polymer ?
#
loop_
_entity_poly.entity_id
_entity_poly.type
_entity_poly.pdbx_seq_one_letter_code
_entity_poly.pdbx_strand_id
1 'polypeptide(L)'
;NQLRTLDGVIGEELIPRKERLAGLLSEMQKIEQQINLLGGDVKERGRRLDILKFQIDEIEAVGLKDGEEEELLAKRNKINNLEKIISAVHEATEALSGENGALDYIRSSKRAMSGISRLDEEYSAVWRVSL
;
A
#
# COMPACT_ATOMS: atom_id res chain seq x y z
N ASN A 1 -39.96 27.56 6.87
CA ASN A 1 -38.81 27.58 6.40
C ASN A 1 -37.46 27.25 7.08
N GLN A 2 -37.45 26.81 8.35
CA GLN A 2 -36.30 26.21 9.00
C GLN A 2 -35.85 24.91 8.32
N LEU A 3 -36.78 24.11 7.81
CA LEU A 3 -36.52 22.89 7.07
C LEU A 3 -35.78 23.11 5.76
N ARG A 4 -36.14 24.18 5.00
CA ARG A 4 -35.44 24.56 3.78
C ARG A 4 -34.02 25.02 4.06
N THR A 5 -33.82 25.78 5.13
CA THR A 5 -32.49 26.25 5.52
C THR A 5 -31.61 25.10 5.96
N LEU A 6 -32.15 24.13 6.71
CA LEU A 6 -31.43 22.93 7.13
C LEU A 6 -31.05 22.05 5.95
N ASP A 7 -31.97 21.82 5.01
CA ASP A 7 -31.68 21.05 3.79
C ASP A 7 -30.60 21.69 2.93
N GLY A 8 -30.64 23.04 2.79
CA GLY A 8 -29.60 23.78 2.10
C GLY A 8 -28.24 23.66 2.72
N VAL A 9 -28.14 23.75 4.05
CA VAL A 9 -26.90 23.61 4.80
C VAL A 9 -26.37 22.19 4.69
N ILE A 10 -27.21 21.18 4.84
CA ILE A 10 -26.80 19.77 4.70
C ILE A 10 -26.33 19.48 3.27
N GLY A 11 -27.02 19.95 2.26
CA GLY A 11 -26.66 19.81 0.86
C GLY A 11 -25.34 20.49 0.52
N GLU A 12 -25.11 21.70 1.04
CA GLU A 12 -23.85 22.43 0.87
C GLU A 12 -22.65 21.74 1.52
N GLU A 13 -22.83 21.08 2.65
CA GLU A 13 -21.77 20.33 3.32
C GLU A 13 -21.52 18.96 2.69
N LEU A 14 -22.55 18.26 2.23
CA LEU A 14 -22.45 16.90 1.70
C LEU A 14 -21.74 16.84 0.34
N ILE A 15 -22.00 17.77 -0.57
CA ILE A 15 -21.40 17.77 -1.90
C ILE A 15 -19.87 17.90 -1.84
N PRO A 16 -19.28 18.88 -1.11
CA PRO A 16 -17.82 18.96 -0.98
C PRO A 16 -17.21 17.73 -0.30
N ARG A 17 -17.88 17.15 0.67
CA ARG A 17 -17.42 15.93 1.36
C ARG A 17 -17.42 14.71 0.44
N LYS A 18 -18.44 14.55 -0.40
CA LYS A 18 -18.52 13.49 -1.41
C LYS A 18 -17.41 13.62 -2.45
N GLU A 19 -17.17 14.83 -2.95
CA GLU A 19 -16.09 15.11 -3.89
C GLU A 19 -14.72 14.84 -3.28
N ARG A 20 -14.51 15.23 -2.03
CA ARG A 20 -13.29 14.95 -1.29
C ARG A 20 -13.06 13.48 -1.10
N LEU A 21 -14.10 12.72 -0.75
CA LEU A 21 -14.04 11.27 -0.60
C LEU A 21 -13.66 10.59 -1.92
N ALA A 22 -14.30 11.00 -3.02
CA ALA A 22 -13.99 10.47 -4.35
C ALA A 22 -12.53 10.75 -4.74
N GLY A 23 -12.02 11.94 -4.45
CA GLY A 23 -10.63 12.33 -4.67
C GLY A 23 -9.67 11.48 -3.86
N LEU A 24 -9.96 11.26 -2.58
CA LEU A 24 -9.14 10.42 -1.69
C LEU A 24 -9.13 8.95 -2.13
N LEU A 25 -10.25 8.42 -2.57
CA LEU A 25 -10.34 7.05 -3.09
C LEU A 25 -9.54 6.89 -4.38
N SER A 26 -9.56 7.89 -5.27
CA SER A 26 -8.76 7.90 -6.49
C SER A 26 -7.26 7.92 -6.18
N GLU A 27 -6.83 8.73 -5.22
CA GLU A 27 -5.44 8.75 -4.74
C GLU A 27 -5.03 7.42 -4.14
N MET A 28 -5.89 6.81 -3.34
CA MET A 28 -5.66 5.48 -2.78
C MET A 28 -5.41 4.42 -3.85
N GLN A 29 -6.20 4.42 -4.92
CA GLN A 29 -6.00 3.47 -6.02
C GLN A 29 -4.65 3.65 -6.70
N LYS A 30 -4.21 4.88 -6.90
CA LYS A 30 -2.89 5.18 -7.47
C LYS A 30 -1.76 4.69 -6.57
N ILE A 31 -1.86 4.93 -5.28
CA ILE A 31 -0.88 4.47 -4.29
C ILE A 31 -0.84 2.95 -4.24
N GLU A 32 -1.99 2.28 -4.27
CA GLU A 32 -2.08 0.83 -4.30
C GLU A 32 -1.37 0.24 -5.53
N GLN A 33 -1.56 0.84 -6.70
CA GLN A 33 -0.87 0.43 -7.91
C GLN A 33 0.65 0.58 -7.77
N GLN A 34 1.11 1.68 -7.18
CA GLN A 34 2.53 1.90 -6.92
C GLN A 34 3.11 0.87 -5.93
N ILE A 35 2.37 0.54 -4.88
CA ILE A 35 2.76 -0.49 -3.92
C ILE A 35 2.88 -1.86 -4.59
N ASN A 36 1.94 -2.23 -5.44
CA ASN A 36 1.98 -3.49 -6.17
C ASN A 36 3.17 -3.58 -7.13
N LEU A 37 3.48 -2.49 -7.83
CA LEU A 37 4.66 -2.41 -8.70
C LEU A 37 5.95 -2.54 -7.88
N LEU A 38 6.04 -1.87 -6.75
CA LEU A 38 7.18 -1.94 -5.85
C LEU A 38 7.36 -3.36 -5.28
N GLY A 39 6.28 -4.02 -4.92
CA GLY A 39 6.30 -5.40 -4.44
C GLY A 39 6.89 -6.37 -5.47
N GLY A 40 6.52 -6.23 -6.75
CA GLY A 40 7.08 -7.01 -7.85
C GLY A 40 8.57 -6.73 -8.07
N ASP A 41 8.97 -5.47 -8.00
CA ASP A 41 10.36 -5.04 -8.15
C ASP A 41 11.24 -5.56 -7.00
N VAL A 42 10.76 -5.51 -5.78
CA VAL A 42 11.43 -6.04 -4.58
C VAL A 42 11.64 -7.55 -4.70
N LYS A 43 10.65 -8.29 -5.19
CA LYS A 43 10.74 -9.73 -5.39
C LYS A 43 11.80 -10.09 -6.43
N GLU A 44 11.87 -9.35 -7.53
CA GLU A 44 12.87 -9.52 -8.58
C GLU A 44 14.29 -9.23 -8.05
N ARG A 45 14.46 -8.16 -7.30
CA ARG A 45 15.74 -7.80 -6.69
C ARG A 45 16.19 -8.82 -5.65
N GLY A 46 15.26 -9.37 -4.86
CA GLY A 46 15.54 -10.44 -3.90
C GLY A 46 16.10 -11.68 -4.59
N ARG A 47 15.51 -12.06 -5.71
CA ARG A 47 15.98 -13.19 -6.51
C ARG A 47 17.38 -12.95 -7.08
N ARG A 48 17.66 -11.75 -7.56
CA ARG A 48 19.02 -11.38 -8.04
C ARG A 48 20.06 -11.44 -6.92
N LEU A 49 19.69 -11.00 -5.72
CA LEU A 49 20.59 -11.10 -4.56
C LEU A 49 20.89 -12.55 -4.18
N ASP A 50 19.92 -13.44 -4.23
CA ASP A 50 20.13 -14.86 -3.96
C ASP A 50 21.12 -15.48 -4.96
N ILE A 51 21.02 -15.11 -6.23
CA ILE A 51 21.96 -15.55 -7.26
C ILE A 51 23.38 -15.02 -6.98
N LEU A 52 23.50 -13.74 -6.60
CA LEU A 52 24.78 -13.14 -6.25
C LEU A 52 25.43 -13.80 -5.02
N LYS A 53 24.64 -14.11 -4.01
CA LYS A 53 25.10 -14.86 -2.84
C LYS A 53 25.65 -16.23 -3.21
N PHE A 54 24.92 -16.95 -4.03
CA PHE A 54 25.34 -18.27 -4.51
C PHE A 54 26.67 -18.18 -5.26
N GLN A 55 26.83 -17.18 -6.14
CA GLN A 55 28.08 -16.96 -6.86
C GLN A 55 29.25 -16.64 -5.94
N ILE A 56 29.01 -15.85 -4.89
CA ILE A 56 30.04 -15.55 -3.88
C ILE A 56 30.45 -16.81 -3.12
N ASP A 57 29.49 -17.64 -2.73
CA ASP A 57 29.75 -18.92 -2.06
C ASP A 57 30.57 -19.87 -2.94
N GLU A 58 30.29 -19.92 -4.24
CA GLU A 58 31.08 -20.69 -5.20
C GLU A 58 32.53 -20.19 -5.31
N ILE A 59 32.75 -18.89 -5.33
CA ILE A 59 34.08 -18.27 -5.39
C ILE A 59 34.87 -18.61 -4.13
N GLU A 60 34.25 -18.51 -2.96
CA GLU A 60 34.89 -18.89 -1.69
C GLU A 60 35.29 -20.39 -1.64
N ALA A 61 34.46 -21.28 -2.18
CA ALA A 61 34.70 -22.70 -2.20
C ALA A 61 35.93 -23.10 -3.04
N VAL A 62 36.26 -22.33 -4.06
CA VAL A 62 37.43 -22.56 -4.93
C VAL A 62 38.73 -22.09 -4.28
N GLY A 63 38.64 -21.22 -3.27
CA GLY A 63 39.80 -20.63 -2.59
C GLY A 63 40.12 -19.23 -3.10
N LEU A 64 40.50 -18.39 -2.17
CA LEU A 64 40.78 -16.97 -2.43
C LEU A 64 42.26 -16.71 -2.54
N LYS A 65 42.67 -15.84 -3.45
CA LYS A 65 44.02 -15.31 -3.54
C LYS A 65 44.18 -14.12 -2.62
N ASP A 66 45.41 -13.70 -2.37
CA ASP A 66 45.74 -12.53 -1.58
C ASP A 66 45.05 -11.26 -2.15
N GLY A 67 44.35 -10.53 -1.32
CA GLY A 67 43.56 -9.33 -1.69
C GLY A 67 42.14 -9.59 -2.15
N GLU A 68 41.79 -10.80 -2.60
CA GLU A 68 40.43 -11.16 -3.01
C GLU A 68 39.47 -11.31 -1.81
N GLU A 69 40.03 -11.73 -0.66
CA GLU A 69 39.25 -11.93 0.56
C GLU A 69 38.60 -10.65 1.07
N GLU A 70 39.36 -9.54 1.06
CA GLU A 70 38.83 -8.22 1.47
C GLU A 70 37.75 -7.71 0.52
N GLU A 71 37.95 -7.87 -0.78
CA GLU A 71 36.95 -7.49 -1.79
C GLU A 71 35.67 -8.31 -1.63
N LEU A 72 35.80 -9.61 -1.40
CA LEU A 72 34.67 -10.51 -1.22
C LEU A 72 33.91 -10.20 0.06
N LEU A 73 34.61 -9.89 1.14
CA LEU A 73 34.00 -9.49 2.40
C LEU A 73 33.21 -8.18 2.24
N ALA A 74 33.76 -7.21 1.53
CA ALA A 74 33.08 -5.96 1.23
C ALA A 74 31.81 -6.19 0.41
N LYS A 75 31.85 -7.07 -0.59
CA LYS A 75 30.67 -7.47 -1.37
C LYS A 75 29.62 -8.17 -0.52
N ARG A 76 30.01 -9.07 0.36
CA ARG A 76 29.09 -9.73 1.30
C ARG A 76 28.39 -8.73 2.22
N ASN A 77 29.14 -7.78 2.78
CA ASN A 77 28.57 -6.74 3.64
C ASN A 77 27.56 -5.90 2.89
N LYS A 78 27.84 -5.53 1.65
CA LYS A 78 26.96 -4.76 0.79
C LYS A 78 25.67 -5.55 0.48
N ILE A 79 25.79 -6.83 0.15
CA ILE A 79 24.65 -7.70 -0.11
C ILE A 79 23.80 -7.86 1.15
N ASN A 80 24.41 -8.07 2.31
CA ASN A 80 23.68 -8.18 3.57
C ASN A 80 22.87 -6.91 3.88
N ASN A 81 23.42 -5.72 3.60
CA ASN A 81 22.72 -4.46 3.77
C ASN A 81 21.56 -4.32 2.78
N LEU A 82 21.77 -4.71 1.52
CA LEU A 82 20.71 -4.72 0.51
C LEU A 82 19.58 -5.68 0.86
N GLU A 83 19.90 -6.83 1.43
CA GLU A 83 18.88 -7.79 1.93
C GLU A 83 18.02 -7.20 3.04
N LYS A 84 18.63 -6.48 3.97
CA LYS A 84 17.88 -5.80 5.04
C LYS A 84 16.92 -4.78 4.48
N ILE A 85 17.35 -4.00 3.47
CA ILE A 85 16.49 -3.04 2.79
C ILE A 85 15.33 -3.76 2.09
N ILE A 86 15.61 -4.80 1.33
CA ILE A 86 14.61 -5.59 0.60
C ILE A 86 13.61 -6.23 1.56
N SER A 87 14.09 -6.82 2.67
CA SER A 87 13.23 -7.42 3.68
C SER A 87 12.32 -6.39 4.33
N ALA A 88 12.83 -5.22 4.66
CA ALA A 88 12.03 -4.14 5.25
C ALA A 88 10.95 -3.63 4.29
N VAL A 89 11.30 -3.43 3.02
CA VAL A 89 10.33 -3.01 1.99
C VAL A 89 9.28 -4.11 1.75
N HIS A 90 9.70 -5.37 1.70
CA HIS A 90 8.78 -6.49 1.56
C HIS A 90 7.80 -6.57 2.75
N GLU A 91 8.30 -6.48 3.97
CA GLU A 91 7.48 -6.48 5.18
C GLU A 91 6.47 -5.32 5.17
N ALA A 92 6.91 -4.12 4.81
CA ALA A 92 6.04 -2.96 4.71
C ALA A 92 4.97 -3.12 3.62
N THR A 93 5.33 -3.62 2.44
CA THR A 93 4.37 -3.84 1.35
C THR A 93 3.38 -4.94 1.69
N GLU A 94 3.79 -6.01 2.34
CA GLU A 94 2.90 -7.08 2.81
C GLU A 94 1.92 -6.58 3.88
N ALA A 95 2.39 -5.76 4.81
CA ALA A 95 1.51 -5.16 5.83
C ALA A 95 0.44 -4.26 5.22
N LEU A 96 0.73 -3.60 4.12
CA LEU A 96 -0.21 -2.71 3.43
C LEU A 96 -1.09 -3.45 2.43
N SER A 97 -0.51 -4.23 1.53
CA SER A 97 -1.18 -4.82 0.38
C SER A 97 -1.26 -6.35 0.38
N GLY A 98 -0.68 -7.02 1.37
CA GLY A 98 -0.77 -8.46 1.52
C GLY A 98 -2.14 -8.92 2.00
N GLU A 99 -2.31 -10.22 2.12
CA GLU A 99 -3.52 -10.83 2.68
C GLU A 99 -3.73 -10.35 4.13
N ASN A 100 -4.92 -9.86 4.44
CA ASN A 100 -5.25 -9.22 5.72
C ASN A 100 -4.40 -7.99 6.04
N GLY A 101 -3.88 -7.33 5.02
CA GLY A 101 -3.18 -6.07 5.15
C GLY A 101 -4.11 -4.87 5.33
N ALA A 102 -3.53 -3.69 5.52
CA ALA A 102 -4.28 -2.46 5.76
C ALA A 102 -5.27 -2.12 4.63
N LEU A 103 -4.90 -2.38 3.37
CA LEU A 103 -5.77 -2.12 2.23
C LEU A 103 -7.02 -2.99 2.21
N ASP A 104 -6.94 -4.22 2.70
CA ASP A 104 -8.12 -5.11 2.82
C ASP A 104 -9.13 -4.54 3.82
N TYR A 105 -8.67 -4.00 4.95
CA TYR A 105 -9.53 -3.33 5.93
C TYR A 105 -10.15 -2.06 5.37
N ILE A 106 -9.39 -1.28 4.62
CA ILE A 106 -9.89 -0.06 3.97
C ILE A 106 -10.95 -0.41 2.93
N ARG A 107 -10.73 -1.46 2.12
CA ARG A 107 -11.72 -1.94 1.15
C ARG A 107 -13.00 -2.43 1.81
N SER A 108 -12.88 -3.11 2.94
CA SER A 108 -14.04 -3.54 3.74
C SER A 108 -14.85 -2.36 4.24
N SER A 109 -14.17 -1.33 4.74
CA SER A 109 -14.81 -0.09 5.18
C SER A 109 -15.52 0.62 4.02
N LYS A 110 -14.87 0.69 2.86
CA LYS A 110 -15.46 1.27 1.64
C LYS A 110 -16.74 0.52 1.23
N ARG A 111 -16.70 -0.81 1.25
CA ARG A 111 -17.88 -1.65 0.91
C ARG A 111 -19.05 -1.40 1.87
N ALA A 112 -18.76 -1.34 3.17
CA ALA A 112 -19.78 -1.05 4.18
C ALA A 112 -20.42 0.31 3.96
N MET A 113 -19.64 1.34 3.72
CA MET A 113 -20.14 2.69 3.46
C MET A 113 -20.90 2.79 2.13
N SER A 114 -20.47 2.08 1.10
CA SER A 114 -21.17 2.04 -0.19
C SER A 114 -22.55 1.38 -0.07
N GLY A 115 -22.70 0.37 0.79
CA GLY A 115 -23.97 -0.26 1.09
C GLY A 115 -24.97 0.68 1.75
N ILE A 116 -24.48 1.53 2.67
CA ILE A 116 -25.31 2.51 3.38
C ILE A 116 -25.66 3.72 2.48
N SER A 117 -24.76 4.12 1.62
CA SER A 117 -24.94 5.26 0.72
C SER A 117 -26.19 5.14 -0.13
N ARG A 118 -26.51 3.94 -0.63
CA ARG A 118 -27.70 3.67 -1.40
C ARG A 118 -28.98 3.82 -0.57
N LEU A 119 -28.95 3.31 0.66
CA LEU A 119 -30.06 3.44 1.60
C LEU A 119 -30.26 4.89 2.03
N ASP A 120 -29.18 5.63 2.24
CA ASP A 120 -29.23 7.03 2.60
C ASP A 120 -29.88 7.89 1.51
N GLU A 121 -29.57 7.63 0.23
CA GLU A 121 -30.24 8.28 -0.90
C GLU A 121 -31.73 7.93 -0.92
N GLU A 122 -32.10 6.66 -0.72
CA GLU A 122 -33.48 6.20 -0.72
C GLU A 122 -34.29 6.79 0.43
N TYR A 123 -33.71 6.91 1.62
CA TYR A 123 -34.38 7.41 2.82
C TYR A 123 -34.09 8.88 3.13
N SER A 124 -33.38 9.58 2.29
CA SER A 124 -33.03 10.99 2.51
C SER A 124 -34.28 11.89 2.66
N ALA A 125 -35.34 11.60 1.94
CA ALA A 125 -36.61 12.31 2.06
C ALA A 125 -37.26 12.11 3.43
N VAL A 126 -37.12 10.93 4.04
CA VAL A 126 -37.64 10.63 5.38
C VAL A 126 -36.89 11.43 6.45
N TRP A 127 -35.57 11.52 6.35
CA TRP A 127 -34.74 12.34 7.24
C TRP A 127 -35.16 13.84 7.18
N ARG A 128 -35.42 14.32 5.99
CA ARG A 128 -35.87 15.71 5.76
C ARG A 128 -37.21 16.00 6.35
N VAL A 129 -38.13 15.03 6.31
CA VAL A 129 -39.52 15.21 6.79
C VAL A 129 -39.61 15.03 8.30
N SER A 130 -38.82 14.17 8.89
CA SER A 130 -38.85 13.88 10.33
C SER A 130 -38.09 14.90 11.19
N LEU A 131 -37.32 15.77 10.56
CA LEU A 131 -36.63 16.87 11.20
C LEU A 131 -37.38 18.18 11.06
#